data_bcc64030c5fd97c7be71ada631de807e
#
_entry.id   bcc64030c5fd97c7be71ada631de807e
#
_cell.length_a   1.000
_cell.length_b   1.000
_cell.length_c   1.000
_cell.angle_alpha   90.00
_cell.angle_beta   90.00
_cell.angle_gamma   90.00
#
_symmetry.space_group_name_H-M   'P 1'
#
loop_
_entity.id
_entity.type
_entity.pdbx_description
1 polymer ?
#
loop_
_entity_poly.entity_id
_entity_poly.type
_entity_poly.pdbx_seq_one_letter_code
_entity_poly.pdbx_strand_id
1 'polypeptide(L)'
;MRERSHPKLYWVDPGLVRAAKRQLGPVGAEERGALLEGWTLTVLRAHNEQSDLFEELSYWAPVQARETEVDFLLRKGKAYLALEVKAQPRSSPRQLSGLRAIGDLGGVVRRLALYLGNQRLRTEDGIEVWPLQAFLDALKNHKLWP
;
A
#
# COMPACT_ATOMS: atom_id res chain seq x y z
N MET A 1 19.49 10.91 1.20
CA MET A 1 18.57 10.08 0.40
C MET A 1 18.28 10.80 -0.92
N ARG A 2 18.60 10.22 -2.07
CA ARG A 2 18.28 10.84 -3.36
C ARG A 2 16.83 10.54 -3.68
N GLU A 3 16.01 11.57 -3.77
CA GLU A 3 14.62 11.47 -4.21
C GLU A 3 14.54 11.07 -5.68
N ARG A 4 13.63 10.17 -6.03
CA ARG A 4 13.29 9.90 -7.43
C ARG A 4 12.56 11.10 -8.02
N SER A 5 12.94 11.48 -9.22
CA SER A 5 12.39 12.64 -9.94
C SER A 5 10.97 12.44 -10.52
N HIS A 6 10.34 11.28 -10.30
CA HIS A 6 9.03 10.96 -10.89
C HIS A 6 7.99 10.77 -9.79
N PRO A 7 7.11 11.75 -9.54
CA PRO A 7 6.03 11.60 -8.59
C PRO A 7 5.02 10.56 -9.07
N LYS A 8 4.41 9.81 -8.14
CA LYS A 8 3.23 9.00 -8.41
C LYS A 8 2.01 9.91 -8.46
N LEU A 9 1.20 9.80 -9.51
CA LEU A 9 -0.05 10.53 -9.67
C LEU A 9 -1.23 9.60 -9.42
N TYR A 10 -2.12 10.02 -8.52
CA TYR A 10 -3.36 9.32 -8.23
C TYR A 10 -4.56 10.23 -8.47
N TRP A 11 -5.62 9.67 -9.03
CA TRP A 11 -6.91 10.35 -9.11
C TRP A 11 -7.58 10.35 -7.73
N VAL A 12 -8.42 11.34 -7.49
CA VAL A 12 -9.20 11.47 -6.24
C VAL A 12 -10.08 10.23 -6.02
N ASP A 13 -10.59 9.67 -7.09
CA ASP A 13 -11.42 8.46 -7.08
C ASP A 13 -11.03 7.54 -8.24
N PRO A 14 -10.81 6.22 -8.01
CA PRO A 14 -10.48 5.27 -9.06
C PRO A 14 -11.56 5.14 -10.15
N GLY A 15 -12.83 5.38 -9.82
CA GLY A 15 -13.93 5.37 -10.77
C GLY A 15 -13.81 6.47 -11.82
N LEU A 16 -13.24 7.63 -11.46
CA LEU A 16 -12.99 8.72 -12.40
C LEU A 16 -11.97 8.33 -13.48
N VAL A 17 -10.98 7.52 -13.12
CA VAL A 17 -10.00 6.99 -14.11
C VAL A 17 -10.72 6.18 -15.18
N ARG A 18 -11.60 5.27 -14.76
CA ARG A 18 -12.38 4.44 -15.69
C ARG A 18 -13.34 5.26 -16.53
N ALA A 19 -14.01 6.23 -15.92
CA ALA A 19 -14.91 7.15 -16.65
C ALA A 19 -14.14 7.97 -17.70
N ALA A 20 -12.98 8.54 -17.35
CA ALA A 20 -12.13 9.29 -18.26
C ALA A 20 -11.64 8.44 -19.45
N LYS A 21 -11.32 7.17 -19.19
CA LYS A 21 -10.93 6.19 -20.22
C LYS A 21 -12.10 5.55 -20.96
N ARG A 22 -13.35 5.91 -20.62
CA ARG A 22 -14.58 5.30 -21.15
C ARG A 22 -14.62 3.77 -20.99
N GLN A 23 -14.07 3.27 -19.89
CA GLN A 23 -14.06 1.84 -19.56
C GLN A 23 -15.35 1.46 -18.83
N LEU A 24 -16.36 1.03 -19.57
CA LEU A 24 -17.72 0.73 -19.06
C LEU A 24 -17.90 -0.75 -18.68
N GLY A 25 -16.99 -1.63 -19.09
CA GLY A 25 -17.06 -3.07 -18.83
C GLY A 25 -16.56 -3.46 -17.43
N PRO A 26 -16.52 -4.76 -17.12
CA PRO A 26 -15.91 -5.28 -15.89
C PRO A 26 -14.44 -4.85 -15.74
N VAL A 27 -13.96 -4.77 -14.49
CA VAL A 27 -12.55 -4.43 -14.21
C VAL A 27 -11.64 -5.55 -14.73
N GLY A 28 -10.78 -5.23 -15.69
CA GLY A 28 -9.78 -6.14 -16.23
C GLY A 28 -8.61 -6.39 -15.28
N ALA A 29 -7.88 -7.47 -15.53
CA ALA A 29 -6.71 -7.81 -14.72
C ALA A 29 -5.61 -6.74 -14.81
N GLU A 30 -5.43 -6.13 -15.99
CA GLU A 30 -4.42 -5.12 -16.29
C GLU A 30 -4.64 -3.79 -15.55
N GLU A 31 -5.89 -3.43 -15.23
CA GLU A 31 -6.22 -2.19 -14.53
C GLU A 31 -6.43 -2.37 -13.02
N ARG A 32 -6.65 -3.62 -12.57
CA ARG A 32 -7.04 -3.93 -11.18
C ARG A 32 -6.01 -3.47 -10.16
N GLY A 33 -4.74 -3.64 -10.45
CA GLY A 33 -3.64 -3.23 -9.56
C GLY A 33 -3.66 -1.73 -9.27
N ALA A 34 -3.65 -0.92 -10.33
CA ALA A 34 -3.67 0.54 -10.22
C ALA A 34 -4.94 1.08 -9.56
N LEU A 35 -6.09 0.48 -9.86
CA LEU A 35 -7.36 0.86 -9.24
C LEU A 35 -7.38 0.56 -7.74
N LEU A 36 -6.87 -0.61 -7.32
CA LEU A 36 -6.80 -1.00 -5.92
C LEU A 36 -5.80 -0.13 -5.14
N GLU A 37 -4.67 0.21 -5.73
CA GLU A 37 -3.70 1.13 -5.16
C GLU A 37 -4.32 2.52 -4.96
N GLY A 38 -4.99 3.08 -5.98
CA GLY A 38 -5.70 4.36 -5.88
C GLY A 38 -6.83 4.35 -4.84
N TRP A 39 -7.59 3.26 -4.77
CA TRP A 39 -8.61 3.07 -3.74
C TRP A 39 -8.00 3.05 -2.34
N THR A 40 -6.90 2.34 -2.15
CA THR A 40 -6.18 2.28 -0.87
C THR A 40 -5.73 3.66 -0.42
N LEU A 41 -5.18 4.47 -1.32
CA LEU A 41 -4.82 5.85 -1.04
C LEU A 41 -6.02 6.69 -0.59
N THR A 42 -7.14 6.58 -1.28
CA THR A 42 -8.37 7.32 -0.95
C THR A 42 -8.85 6.96 0.46
N VAL A 43 -8.86 5.67 0.79
CA VAL A 43 -9.24 5.18 2.13
C VAL A 43 -8.28 5.67 3.21
N LEU A 44 -6.97 5.60 2.97
CA LEU A 44 -5.96 6.10 3.92
C LEU A 44 -6.14 7.59 4.19
N ARG A 45 -6.35 8.41 3.15
CA ARG A 45 -6.57 9.84 3.28
C ARG A 45 -7.83 10.17 4.07
N ALA A 46 -8.95 9.50 3.74
CA ALA A 46 -10.21 9.70 4.45
C ALA A 46 -10.09 9.41 5.95
N HIS A 47 -9.40 8.33 6.31
CA HIS A 47 -9.14 8.01 7.71
C HIS A 47 -8.15 8.98 8.37
N ASN A 48 -7.17 9.48 7.62
CA ASN A 48 -6.23 10.45 8.15
C ASN A 48 -6.89 11.78 8.53
N GLU A 49 -7.84 12.26 7.73
CA GLU A 49 -8.60 13.48 8.01
C GLU A 49 -9.45 13.37 9.29
N GLN A 50 -9.85 12.16 9.68
CA GLN A 50 -10.68 11.90 10.85
C GLN A 50 -9.88 11.59 12.12
N SER A 51 -8.68 11.02 12.00
CA SER A 51 -8.00 10.39 13.13
C SER A 51 -6.50 10.65 13.24
N ASP A 52 -5.94 11.56 12.44
CA ASP A 52 -4.50 11.82 12.39
C ASP A 52 -3.67 10.52 12.30
N LEU A 53 -4.03 9.71 11.32
CA LEU A 53 -3.48 8.37 11.13
C LEU A 53 -1.98 8.41 10.84
N PHE A 54 -1.51 9.41 10.08
CA PHE A 54 -0.11 9.66 9.74
C PHE A 54 0.16 11.15 9.56
N GLU A 55 1.41 11.56 9.70
CA GLU A 55 1.88 12.93 9.46
C GLU A 55 2.34 13.13 8.02
N GLU A 56 2.90 12.09 7.42
CA GLU A 56 3.42 12.11 6.07
C GLU A 56 3.10 10.81 5.35
N LEU A 57 2.75 10.93 4.07
CA LEU A 57 2.55 9.83 3.15
C LEU A 57 3.48 9.99 1.95
N SER A 58 4.29 9.00 1.71
CA SER A 58 5.21 8.94 0.58
C SER A 58 5.20 7.54 -0.03
N TYR A 59 5.96 7.31 -1.08
CA TYR A 59 6.33 5.97 -1.54
C TYR A 59 7.83 5.78 -1.36
N TRP A 60 8.28 4.53 -1.33
CA TRP A 60 9.69 4.23 -1.21
C TRP A 60 10.18 3.40 -2.39
N ALA A 61 11.28 3.82 -3.00
CA ALA A 61 11.92 3.09 -4.07
C ALA A 61 13.43 3.37 -4.04
N PRO A 62 14.29 2.35 -3.87
CA PRO A 62 15.73 2.53 -3.89
C PRO A 62 16.21 2.87 -5.31
N VAL A 63 17.18 3.77 -5.40
CA VAL A 63 17.71 4.26 -6.69
C VAL A 63 18.31 3.14 -7.55
N GLN A 64 18.85 2.10 -6.90
CA GLN A 64 19.60 1.03 -7.55
C GLN A 64 18.77 -0.19 -7.96
N ALA A 65 17.52 -0.31 -7.50
CA ALA A 65 16.66 -1.45 -7.76
C ALA A 65 15.33 -0.99 -8.39
N ARG A 66 15.26 -1.00 -9.71
CA ARG A 66 14.13 -0.44 -10.49
C ARG A 66 12.78 -1.14 -10.23
N GLU A 67 12.79 -2.39 -9.81
CA GLU A 67 11.59 -3.21 -9.58
C GLU A 67 11.25 -3.37 -8.08
N THR A 68 12.00 -2.69 -7.21
CA THR A 68 11.81 -2.77 -5.77
C THR A 68 11.22 -1.46 -5.29
N GLU A 69 9.94 -1.48 -4.97
CA GLU A 69 9.25 -0.31 -4.41
C GLU A 69 8.23 -0.73 -3.36
N VAL A 70 7.87 0.22 -2.50
CA VAL A 70 6.76 0.13 -1.55
C VAL A 70 5.77 1.22 -1.92
N ASP A 71 4.51 0.84 -2.15
CA ASP A 71 3.49 1.75 -2.66
C ASP A 71 3.21 2.92 -1.73
N PHE A 72 3.12 2.66 -0.43
CA PHE A 72 2.85 3.67 0.59
C PHE A 72 3.79 3.50 1.78
N LEU A 73 4.46 4.58 2.13
CA LEU A 73 5.25 4.71 3.34
C LEU A 73 4.61 5.80 4.20
N LEU A 74 3.97 5.38 5.28
CA LEU A 74 3.34 6.28 6.25
C LEU A 74 4.33 6.57 7.37
N ARG A 75 4.45 7.85 7.77
CA ARG A 75 5.27 8.27 8.90
C ARG A 75 4.40 8.87 10.00
N LYS A 76 4.68 8.48 11.23
CA LYS A 76 4.12 9.11 12.44
C LYS A 76 5.24 9.22 13.49
N GLY A 77 5.65 10.45 13.79
CA GLY A 77 6.84 10.69 14.61
C GLY A 77 8.10 10.10 13.96
N LYS A 78 8.74 9.18 14.66
CA LYS A 78 9.94 8.45 14.19
C LYS A 78 9.61 7.06 13.61
N ALA A 79 8.34 6.66 13.65
CA ALA A 79 7.90 5.35 13.18
C ALA A 79 7.43 5.41 11.72
N TYR A 80 7.72 4.34 10.99
CA TYR A 80 7.28 4.12 9.62
C TYR A 80 6.43 2.86 9.51
N LEU A 81 5.38 2.93 8.72
CA LEU A 81 4.59 1.79 8.28
C LEU A 81 4.71 1.68 6.76
N ALA A 82 5.24 0.57 6.29
CA ALA A 82 5.37 0.27 4.87
C ALA A 82 4.19 -0.59 4.42
N LEU A 83 3.48 -0.16 3.38
CA LEU A 83 2.29 -0.82 2.86
C LEU A 83 2.41 -0.99 1.36
N GLU A 84 2.16 -2.21 0.90
CA GLU A 84 2.17 -2.60 -0.50
C GLU A 84 0.83 -3.23 -0.89
N VAL A 85 0.36 -2.99 -2.10
CA VAL A 85 -0.95 -3.45 -2.58
C VAL A 85 -0.76 -4.49 -3.68
N LYS A 86 -1.38 -5.66 -3.52
CA LYS A 86 -1.33 -6.76 -4.47
C LYS A 86 -2.74 -7.16 -4.92
N ALA A 87 -3.09 -6.86 -6.16
CA ALA A 87 -4.40 -7.16 -6.73
C ALA A 87 -4.54 -8.65 -7.14
N GLN A 88 -4.09 -9.55 -6.29
CA GLN A 88 -4.10 -10.99 -6.52
C GLN A 88 -4.64 -11.72 -5.30
N PRO A 89 -5.34 -12.87 -5.49
CA PRO A 89 -5.89 -13.65 -4.39
C PRO A 89 -4.85 -14.52 -3.67
N ARG A 90 -3.63 -14.61 -4.20
CA ARG A 90 -2.52 -15.35 -3.61
C ARG A 90 -1.32 -14.45 -3.43
N SER A 91 -0.69 -14.53 -2.28
CA SER A 91 0.59 -13.85 -2.01
C SER A 91 1.76 -14.74 -2.45
N SER A 92 2.74 -14.16 -3.11
CA SER A 92 3.99 -14.83 -3.51
C SER A 92 5.18 -14.15 -2.82
N PRO A 93 6.17 -14.90 -2.33
CA PRO A 93 7.37 -14.32 -1.73
C PRO A 93 8.09 -13.30 -2.61
N ARG A 94 8.09 -13.51 -3.92
CA ARG A 94 8.73 -12.59 -4.90
C ARG A 94 8.03 -11.23 -4.96
N GLN A 95 6.73 -11.17 -4.66
CA GLN A 95 5.94 -9.96 -4.69
C GLN A 95 6.15 -9.07 -3.46
N LEU A 96 6.95 -9.51 -2.48
CA LEU A 96 7.22 -8.80 -1.24
C LEU A 96 8.65 -8.23 -1.18
N SER A 97 9.34 -8.15 -2.31
CA SER A 97 10.73 -7.68 -2.39
C SER A 97 10.90 -6.26 -1.84
N GLY A 98 9.98 -5.35 -2.14
CA GLY A 98 9.97 -3.99 -1.61
C GLY A 98 9.87 -3.96 -0.09
N LEU A 99 8.93 -4.71 0.47
CA LEU A 99 8.74 -4.80 1.92
C LEU A 99 9.90 -5.49 2.64
N ARG A 100 10.63 -6.38 1.97
CA ARG A 100 11.87 -6.93 2.52
C ARG A 100 12.98 -5.91 2.53
N ALA A 101 13.20 -5.26 1.40
CA ALA A 101 14.27 -4.30 1.24
C ALA A 101 14.15 -3.10 2.19
N ILE A 102 12.92 -2.62 2.45
CA ILE A 102 12.70 -1.51 3.40
C ILE A 102 12.89 -1.95 4.86
N GLY A 103 12.92 -3.23 5.14
CA GLY A 103 13.12 -3.75 6.50
C GLY A 103 14.42 -3.31 7.15
N ASP A 104 15.43 -2.97 6.37
CA ASP A 104 16.71 -2.46 6.84
C ASP A 104 16.67 -0.95 7.17
N LEU A 105 15.60 -0.27 6.82
CA LEU A 105 15.40 1.14 7.18
C LEU A 105 15.00 1.25 8.66
N GLY A 106 15.77 2.04 9.42
CA GLY A 106 15.47 2.28 10.83
C GLY A 106 14.09 2.93 11.03
N GLY A 107 13.36 2.45 12.05
CA GLY A 107 12.04 3.01 12.39
C GLY A 107 10.85 2.36 11.68
N VAL A 108 11.04 1.39 10.79
CA VAL A 108 9.93 0.63 10.19
C VAL A 108 9.37 -0.33 11.23
N VAL A 109 8.18 -0.04 11.74
CA VAL A 109 7.52 -0.80 12.81
C VAL A 109 6.53 -1.84 12.28
N ARG A 110 6.03 -1.67 11.06
CA ARG A 110 5.16 -2.63 10.38
C ARG A 110 5.45 -2.67 8.88
N ARG A 111 5.50 -3.86 8.32
CA ARG A 111 5.56 -4.14 6.89
C ARG A 111 4.31 -4.93 6.52
N LEU A 112 3.43 -4.32 5.73
CA LEU A 112 2.10 -4.84 5.44
C LEU A 112 1.88 -4.96 3.93
N ALA A 113 1.47 -6.12 3.47
CA ALA A 113 0.93 -6.33 2.13
C ALA A 113 -0.58 -6.51 2.19
N LEU A 114 -1.32 -5.74 1.40
CA LEU A 114 -2.74 -5.95 1.17
C LEU A 114 -2.92 -6.83 -0.06
N TYR A 115 -3.85 -7.79 0.02
CA TYR A 115 -4.12 -8.69 -1.10
C TYR A 115 -5.61 -9.04 -1.20
N LEU A 116 -5.99 -9.68 -2.30
CA LEU A 116 -7.39 -10.06 -2.57
C LEU A 116 -7.76 -11.46 -2.05
N GLY A 117 -6.96 -12.03 -1.16
CA GLY A 117 -7.29 -13.28 -0.47
C GLY A 117 -8.16 -13.04 0.76
N ASN A 118 -8.39 -14.10 1.52
CA ASN A 118 -9.33 -14.11 2.65
C ASN A 118 -8.69 -14.45 4.01
N GLN A 119 -7.38 -14.71 4.07
CA GLN A 119 -6.69 -15.10 5.29
C GLN A 119 -5.60 -14.11 5.67
N ARG A 120 -5.44 -13.84 6.96
CA ARG A 120 -4.26 -13.15 7.47
C ARG A 120 -3.08 -14.12 7.48
N LEU A 121 -1.99 -13.70 6.85
CA LEU A 121 -0.75 -14.46 6.79
C LEU A 121 0.38 -13.62 7.39
N ARG A 122 1.45 -14.30 7.77
CA ARG A 122 2.69 -13.67 8.20
C ARG A 122 3.87 -14.48 7.70
N THR A 123 4.85 -13.81 7.11
CA THR A 123 6.08 -14.45 6.67
C THR A 123 7.04 -14.67 7.85
N GLU A 124 8.02 -15.55 7.68
CA GLU A 124 9.05 -15.83 8.70
C GLU A 124 9.85 -14.57 9.07
N ASP A 125 10.07 -13.68 8.10
CA ASP A 125 10.76 -12.40 8.28
C ASP A 125 9.85 -11.26 8.78
N GLY A 126 8.60 -11.59 9.17
CA GLY A 126 7.71 -10.68 9.89
C GLY A 126 6.85 -9.75 9.02
N ILE A 127 6.78 -9.96 7.69
CA ILE A 127 5.85 -9.24 6.83
C ILE A 127 4.45 -9.79 7.07
N GLU A 128 3.51 -8.90 7.34
CA GLU A 128 2.09 -9.24 7.47
C GLU A 128 1.41 -9.14 6.11
N VAL A 129 0.54 -10.11 5.79
CA VAL A 129 -0.27 -10.11 4.56
C VAL A 129 -1.73 -10.16 4.97
N TRP A 130 -2.47 -9.11 4.64
CA TRP A 130 -3.85 -8.96 5.11
C TRP A 130 -4.84 -8.89 3.95
N PRO A 131 -6.02 -9.56 4.11
CA PRO A 131 -7.19 -9.27 3.28
C PRO A 131 -7.61 -7.81 3.40
N LEU A 132 -8.26 -7.26 2.37
CA LEU A 132 -8.80 -5.90 2.42
C LEU A 132 -9.73 -5.66 3.61
N GLN A 133 -10.58 -6.65 3.96
CA GLN A 133 -11.47 -6.52 5.10
C GLN A 133 -10.69 -6.35 6.41
N ALA A 134 -9.61 -7.10 6.61
CA ALA A 134 -8.77 -6.98 7.80
C ALA A 134 -8.10 -5.60 7.92
N PHE A 135 -7.71 -5.02 6.78
CA PHE A 135 -7.18 -3.66 6.71
C PHE A 135 -8.24 -2.62 7.10
N LEU A 136 -9.44 -2.71 6.53
CA LEU A 136 -10.56 -1.81 6.86
C LEU A 136 -10.94 -1.90 8.35
N ASP A 137 -10.98 -3.12 8.91
CA ASP A 137 -11.25 -3.33 10.32
C ASP A 137 -10.15 -2.71 11.21
N ALA A 138 -8.90 -2.81 10.80
CA ALA A 138 -7.78 -2.20 11.51
C ALA A 138 -7.85 -0.67 11.48
N LEU A 139 -8.22 -0.08 10.36
CA LEU A 139 -8.45 1.37 10.25
C LEU A 139 -9.59 1.83 11.16
N LYS A 140 -10.74 1.16 11.07
CA LYS A 140 -11.92 1.47 11.88
C LYS A 140 -11.65 1.39 13.38
N ASN A 141 -10.83 0.45 13.80
CA ASN A 141 -10.51 0.20 15.21
C ASN A 141 -9.21 0.86 15.69
N HIS A 142 -8.60 1.75 14.90
CA HIS A 142 -7.33 2.43 15.19
C HIS A 142 -6.16 1.46 15.49
N LYS A 143 -6.12 0.31 14.79
CA LYS A 143 -5.14 -0.77 14.96
C LYS A 143 -4.20 -0.94 13.75
N LEU A 144 -4.14 0.05 12.88
CA LEU A 144 -3.22 -0.01 11.74
C LEU A 144 -1.75 0.09 12.22
N TRP A 145 -1.48 0.93 13.18
CA TRP A 145 -0.18 0.98 13.88
C TRP A 145 -0.10 -0.13 14.94
N PRO A 146 1.09 -0.73 15.15
CA PRO A 146 1.29 -1.75 16.19
C PRO A 146 1.19 -1.18 17.59
#